data_c5fc5589152c1f281f52a803d49c3a79
#
_entry.id   c5fc5589152c1f281f52a803d49c3a79
#
_cell.length_a   1.000
_cell.length_b   1.000
_cell.length_c   1.000
_cell.angle_alpha   90.00
_cell.angle_beta   90.00
_cell.angle_gamma   90.00
#
_symmetry.space_group_name_H-M   'P 1'
#
loop_
_entity.id
_entity.type
_entity.pdbx_description
1 polymer ?
#
loop_
_entity_poly.entity_id
_entity_poly.type
_entity_poly.pdbx_seq_one_letter_code
_entity_poly.pdbx_strand_id
1 'polypeptide(L)'
;MKTNLREFYCAYRSAEAFWAAADDVMTDSCSQKMFLRIANVQNHIVQLHEDIDRIKELADNGNPYMQYAFARLHDTLALEAGSSEICEKYYGLALKAGIADARMQLAFMYRDGDLGEVDCRKFRSYLEQALEEGSERAAQFRLHEMIFGSDYVKANPGRALELIEEYLGSETEDPDPYYYRLMAQAEESLGMKEDAARDYETAAKKGDSESFFLLAVLTCCDEDGIVVDTERFSELMSLGQDAGAASAYLEAACLLNDDIYEALDNEGRNEIRDLVENQLSLASMMGEGQAAYLLGSYHEDGKYGFGQDFDKAFQWYSRGALLRSAISFECLSRMILEDGTAPEKYDEEFGYECAYRAYILGADTLECLIRGYKTGHLTAHAAVIEEFYLPLYEKQFADGDYDEPEIEEDCIYDDPEIVTPEYRDCNRKELDTDKC
;
A
#
# COMPACT_ATOMS: atom_id res chain seq x y z
N MET A 1 -1.54 28.40 20.66
CA MET A 1 -0.67 27.26 20.94
C MET A 1 -0.45 26.59 19.60
N LYS A 2 0.70 26.74 18.96
CA LYS A 2 1.05 25.90 17.81
C LYS A 2 1.41 24.54 18.42
N THR A 3 0.44 23.66 18.48
CA THR A 3 0.67 22.26 18.78
C THR A 3 1.59 21.77 17.67
N ASN A 4 2.75 21.31 18.01
CA ASN A 4 3.74 20.85 17.06
C ASN A 4 3.22 19.52 16.51
N LEU A 5 2.46 19.58 15.40
CA LEU A 5 1.86 18.42 14.73
C LEU A 5 2.94 17.38 14.34
N ARG A 6 4.19 17.85 14.15
CA ARG A 6 5.35 16.99 13.92
C ARG A 6 5.53 15.92 14.99
N GLU A 7 5.23 16.24 16.24
CA GLU A 7 5.25 15.26 17.33
C GLU A 7 4.02 14.36 17.34
N PHE A 8 2.92 14.71 16.69
CA PHE A 8 1.71 13.90 16.65
C PHE A 8 1.84 12.68 15.72
N TYR A 9 2.66 12.79 14.66
CA TYR A 9 2.89 11.75 13.66
C TYR A 9 4.24 11.03 13.79
N CYS A 10 5.05 11.32 14.81
CA CYS A 10 6.21 10.50 15.14
C CYS A 10 5.79 9.11 15.62
N ALA A 11 6.59 8.10 15.29
CA ALA A 11 6.42 6.69 15.65
C ALA A 11 5.92 6.46 17.09
N TYR A 12 6.50 7.19 18.04
CA TYR A 12 6.17 7.10 19.45
C TYR A 12 4.72 7.51 19.76
N ARG A 13 4.17 8.51 19.07
CA ARG A 13 2.80 8.97 19.34
C ARG A 13 1.73 8.11 18.68
N SER A 14 2.04 7.49 17.56
CA SER A 14 1.12 6.50 16.96
C SER A 14 0.96 5.30 17.88
N ALA A 15 2.03 4.85 18.54
CA ALA A 15 1.95 3.81 19.55
C ALA A 15 1.17 4.26 20.80
N GLU A 16 1.38 5.49 21.28
CA GLU A 16 0.59 6.06 22.39
C GLU A 16 -0.90 6.15 22.07
N ALA A 17 -1.26 6.62 20.85
CA ALA A 17 -2.65 6.72 20.42
C ALA A 17 -3.31 5.35 20.28
N PHE A 18 -2.56 4.36 19.75
CA PHE A 18 -2.99 2.97 19.67
C PHE A 18 -3.30 2.41 21.06
N TRP A 19 -2.36 2.54 22.01
CA TRP A 19 -2.56 2.03 23.35
C TRP A 19 -3.65 2.77 24.12
N ALA A 20 -3.80 4.09 23.92
CA ALA A 20 -4.89 4.85 24.51
C ALA A 20 -6.26 4.40 23.98
N ALA A 21 -6.39 4.14 22.67
CA ALA A 21 -7.60 3.56 22.12
C ALA A 21 -7.82 2.11 22.58
N ALA A 22 -6.75 1.34 22.77
CA ALA A 22 -6.80 -0.05 23.21
C ALA A 22 -7.30 -0.22 24.66
N ASP A 23 -7.02 0.73 25.52
CA ASP A 23 -7.47 0.68 26.93
C ASP A 23 -9.01 0.73 27.03
N ASP A 24 -9.66 1.47 26.15
CA ASP A 24 -11.12 1.67 26.16
C ASP A 24 -11.88 0.86 25.07
N VAL A 25 -11.14 0.21 24.15
CA VAL A 25 -11.72 -0.45 22.95
C VAL A 25 -12.78 -1.51 23.24
N MET A 26 -12.71 -2.17 24.40
CA MET A 26 -13.68 -3.21 24.77
C MET A 26 -15.01 -2.64 25.26
N THR A 27 -15.09 -1.37 25.60
CA THR A 27 -16.26 -0.75 26.25
C THR A 27 -16.82 0.46 25.52
N ASP A 28 -16.03 1.09 24.68
CA ASP A 28 -16.40 2.34 24.01
C ASP A 28 -16.31 2.24 22.47
N SER A 29 -17.43 2.55 21.80
CA SER A 29 -17.52 2.45 20.33
C SER A 29 -16.66 3.48 19.59
N CYS A 30 -16.39 4.64 20.19
CA CYS A 30 -15.51 5.64 19.60
C CYS A 30 -14.07 5.12 19.61
N SER A 31 -13.61 4.58 20.72
CA SER A 31 -12.30 3.93 20.83
C SER A 31 -12.16 2.73 19.91
N GLN A 32 -13.23 1.98 19.63
CA GLN A 32 -13.24 0.89 18.65
C GLN A 32 -12.94 1.39 17.25
N LYS A 33 -13.62 2.44 16.80
CA LYS A 33 -13.39 3.05 15.47
C LYS A 33 -11.98 3.63 15.39
N MET A 34 -11.55 4.38 16.39
CA MET A 34 -10.22 4.96 16.45
C MET A 34 -9.13 3.88 16.38
N PHE A 35 -9.28 2.81 17.14
CA PHE A 35 -8.35 1.68 17.14
C PHE A 35 -8.23 1.06 15.74
N LEU A 36 -9.36 0.76 15.09
CA LEU A 36 -9.36 0.16 13.77
C LEU A 36 -8.74 1.11 12.72
N ARG A 37 -9.04 2.40 12.77
CA ARG A 37 -8.41 3.40 11.91
C ARG A 37 -6.89 3.40 12.07
N ILE A 38 -6.37 3.41 13.30
CA ILE A 38 -4.93 3.35 13.59
C ILE A 38 -4.34 2.03 13.07
N ALA A 39 -4.99 0.90 13.35
CA ALA A 39 -4.52 -0.42 12.94
C ALA A 39 -4.60 -0.66 11.42
N ASN A 40 -5.39 0.12 10.69
CA ASN A 40 -5.48 0.04 9.23
C ASN A 40 -4.41 0.87 8.52
N VAL A 41 -3.78 1.83 9.17
CA VAL A 41 -2.72 2.64 8.59
C VAL A 41 -1.39 1.89 8.67
N GLN A 42 -0.78 1.59 7.53
CA GLN A 42 0.40 0.74 7.42
C GLN A 42 1.59 1.24 8.25
N ASN A 43 1.88 2.53 8.21
CA ASN A 43 2.97 3.12 8.97
C ASN A 43 2.77 3.00 10.49
N HIS A 44 1.55 3.14 10.98
CA HIS A 44 1.25 2.97 12.41
C HIS A 44 1.50 1.53 12.87
N ILE A 45 1.06 0.55 12.07
CA ILE A 45 1.30 -0.87 12.36
C ILE A 45 2.79 -1.19 12.36
N VAL A 46 3.55 -0.68 11.39
CA VAL A 46 5.02 -0.88 11.35
C VAL A 46 5.70 -0.39 12.62
N GLN A 47 5.23 0.73 13.17
CA GLN A 47 5.80 1.30 14.39
C GLN A 47 5.49 0.50 15.67
N LEU A 48 4.46 -0.34 15.64
CA LEU A 48 4.10 -1.24 16.74
C LEU A 48 4.92 -2.53 16.81
N HIS A 49 5.89 -2.70 15.90
CA HIS A 49 6.72 -3.91 15.85
C HIS A 49 7.44 -4.21 17.17
N GLU A 50 7.92 -3.18 17.90
CA GLU A 50 8.57 -3.36 19.19
C GLU A 50 7.61 -3.84 20.30
N ASP A 51 6.31 -3.63 20.13
CA ASP A 51 5.25 -4.03 21.06
C ASP A 51 4.62 -5.40 20.73
N ILE A 52 5.14 -6.13 19.74
CA ILE A 52 4.53 -7.35 19.19
C ILE A 52 4.25 -8.41 20.24
N ASP A 53 5.17 -8.63 21.16
CA ASP A 53 5.01 -9.64 22.23
C ASP A 53 3.84 -9.30 23.16
N ARG A 54 3.69 -8.03 23.51
CA ARG A 54 2.57 -7.53 24.32
C ARG A 54 1.24 -7.66 23.57
N ILE A 55 1.21 -7.31 22.29
CA ILE A 55 0.02 -7.44 21.44
C ILE A 55 -0.36 -8.90 21.32
N LYS A 56 0.62 -9.78 21.10
CA LYS A 56 0.43 -11.23 21.03
C LYS A 56 -0.17 -11.81 22.32
N GLU A 57 0.35 -11.43 23.48
CA GLU A 57 -0.17 -11.89 24.78
C GLU A 57 -1.65 -11.53 24.94
N LEU A 58 -2.03 -10.30 24.61
CA LEU A 58 -3.41 -9.85 24.67
C LEU A 58 -4.31 -10.54 23.63
N ALA A 59 -3.81 -10.80 22.44
CA ALA A 59 -4.51 -11.54 21.39
C ALA A 59 -4.76 -12.99 21.80
N ASP A 60 -3.77 -13.68 22.37
CA ASP A 60 -3.89 -15.05 22.89
C ASP A 60 -4.85 -15.13 24.09
N ASN A 61 -4.97 -14.07 24.87
CA ASN A 61 -5.95 -13.94 25.94
C ASN A 61 -7.37 -13.64 25.43
N GLY A 62 -7.58 -13.57 24.12
CA GLY A 62 -8.90 -13.48 23.49
C GLY A 62 -9.40 -12.08 23.23
N ASN A 63 -8.56 -11.04 23.32
CA ASN A 63 -8.95 -9.68 22.93
C ASN A 63 -9.05 -9.61 21.40
N PRO A 64 -10.24 -9.38 20.81
CA PRO A 64 -10.45 -9.45 19.37
C PRO A 64 -9.73 -8.32 18.60
N TYR A 65 -9.61 -7.15 19.19
CA TYR A 65 -8.90 -6.01 18.58
C TYR A 65 -7.40 -6.26 18.55
N MET A 66 -6.85 -6.90 19.60
CA MET A 66 -5.44 -7.31 19.60
C MET A 66 -5.18 -8.49 18.66
N GLN A 67 -6.15 -9.40 18.48
CA GLN A 67 -6.09 -10.42 17.43
C GLN A 67 -5.99 -9.79 16.06
N TYR A 68 -6.81 -8.77 15.79
CA TYR A 68 -6.75 -8.00 14.56
C TYR A 68 -5.39 -7.31 14.38
N ALA A 69 -4.93 -6.56 15.39
CA ALA A 69 -3.64 -5.84 15.34
C ALA A 69 -2.45 -6.79 15.17
N PHE A 70 -2.45 -7.95 15.84
CA PHE A 70 -1.39 -8.95 15.71
C PHE A 70 -1.33 -9.54 14.30
N ALA A 71 -2.50 -9.85 13.72
CA ALA A 71 -2.56 -10.29 12.33
C ALA A 71 -2.07 -9.18 11.37
N ARG A 72 -2.44 -7.91 11.60
CA ARG A 72 -1.97 -6.77 10.80
C ARG A 72 -0.45 -6.61 10.82
N LEU A 73 0.20 -6.84 11.98
CA LEU A 73 1.66 -6.80 12.08
C LEU A 73 2.30 -7.89 11.21
N HIS A 74 1.80 -9.12 11.25
CA HIS A 74 2.31 -10.21 10.41
C HIS A 74 2.01 -10.00 8.93
N ASP A 75 0.81 -9.53 8.59
CA ASP A 75 0.41 -9.21 7.22
C ASP A 75 1.27 -8.10 6.60
N THR A 76 1.53 -7.05 7.36
CA THR A 76 2.29 -5.89 6.86
C THR A 76 3.80 -6.16 6.81
N LEU A 77 4.36 -6.86 7.80
CA LEU A 77 5.79 -6.99 7.97
C LEU A 77 6.35 -8.32 7.43
N ALA A 78 5.50 -9.29 7.11
CA ALA A 78 5.90 -10.64 6.71
C ALA A 78 7.04 -11.19 7.61
N LEU A 79 6.84 -11.11 8.92
CA LEU A 79 7.88 -11.24 9.95
C LEU A 79 8.61 -12.58 9.95
N GLU A 80 7.94 -13.63 9.51
CA GLU A 80 8.48 -14.99 9.52
C GLU A 80 7.81 -15.89 8.47
N ALA A 81 8.46 -16.99 8.15
CA ALA A 81 7.84 -18.06 7.37
C ALA A 81 6.57 -18.53 8.10
N GLY A 82 5.43 -18.60 7.37
CA GLY A 82 4.13 -18.92 7.96
C GLY A 82 3.34 -17.71 8.48
N SER A 83 3.78 -16.48 8.20
CA SER A 83 2.99 -15.26 8.53
C SER A 83 1.56 -15.34 7.99
N SER A 84 1.34 -15.89 6.80
CA SER A 84 0.01 -16.05 6.22
C SER A 84 -0.91 -16.94 7.07
N GLU A 85 -0.41 -18.04 7.62
CA GLU A 85 -1.17 -18.94 8.50
C GLU A 85 -1.54 -18.23 9.82
N ILE A 86 -0.61 -17.42 10.34
CA ILE A 86 -0.84 -16.59 11.53
C ILE A 86 -1.92 -15.56 11.24
N CYS A 87 -1.84 -14.87 10.10
CA CYS A 87 -2.84 -13.90 9.66
C CYS A 87 -4.22 -14.55 9.52
N GLU A 88 -4.34 -15.66 8.80
CA GLU A 88 -5.60 -16.39 8.64
C GLU A 88 -6.21 -16.76 9.98
N LYS A 89 -5.39 -17.30 10.90
CA LYS A 89 -5.85 -17.68 12.25
C LYS A 89 -6.40 -16.49 13.02
N TYR A 90 -5.61 -15.41 13.14
CA TYR A 90 -5.98 -14.31 14.03
C TYR A 90 -7.02 -13.37 13.42
N TYR A 91 -7.00 -13.14 12.09
CA TYR A 91 -8.12 -12.48 11.40
C TYR A 91 -9.40 -13.32 11.50
N GLY A 92 -9.32 -14.64 11.39
CA GLY A 92 -10.47 -15.52 11.58
C GLY A 92 -11.04 -15.48 12.99
N LEU A 93 -10.21 -15.30 14.02
CA LEU A 93 -10.66 -15.12 15.41
C LEU A 93 -11.30 -13.74 15.60
N ALA A 94 -10.69 -12.67 15.12
CA ALA A 94 -11.23 -11.31 15.17
C ALA A 94 -12.57 -11.22 14.42
N LEU A 95 -12.67 -11.85 13.25
CA LEU A 95 -13.90 -11.91 12.47
C LEU A 95 -15.05 -12.62 13.22
N LYS A 96 -14.77 -13.75 13.86
CA LYS A 96 -15.75 -14.46 14.69
C LYS A 96 -16.25 -13.63 15.87
N ALA A 97 -15.45 -12.69 16.33
CA ALA A 97 -15.81 -11.76 17.39
C ALA A 97 -16.52 -10.48 16.87
N GLY A 98 -16.75 -10.37 15.55
CA GLY A 98 -17.49 -9.28 14.92
C GLY A 98 -16.67 -8.12 14.40
N ILE A 99 -15.35 -8.28 14.23
CA ILE A 99 -14.50 -7.26 13.60
C ILE A 99 -14.63 -7.39 12.08
N ALA A 100 -15.49 -6.56 11.47
CA ALA A 100 -15.77 -6.59 10.02
C ALA A 100 -14.52 -6.31 9.16
N ASP A 101 -13.62 -5.44 9.63
CA ASP A 101 -12.37 -5.12 8.95
C ASP A 101 -11.44 -6.33 8.81
N ALA A 102 -11.54 -7.34 9.70
CA ALA A 102 -10.80 -8.59 9.56
C ALA A 102 -11.24 -9.38 8.32
N ARG A 103 -12.52 -9.30 7.93
CA ARG A 103 -13.01 -9.89 6.69
C ARG A 103 -12.37 -9.22 5.47
N MET A 104 -12.24 -7.90 5.50
CA MET A 104 -11.61 -7.15 4.40
C MET A 104 -10.13 -7.51 4.26
N GLN A 105 -9.40 -7.71 5.37
CA GLN A 105 -8.01 -8.16 5.28
C GLN A 105 -7.89 -9.58 4.69
N LEU A 106 -8.74 -10.51 5.12
CA LEU A 106 -8.82 -11.84 4.52
C LEU A 106 -9.18 -11.77 3.02
N ALA A 107 -10.04 -10.82 2.63
CA ALA A 107 -10.34 -10.60 1.22
C ALA A 107 -9.05 -10.23 0.44
N PHE A 108 -8.26 -9.29 0.93
CA PHE A 108 -6.99 -8.93 0.31
C PHE A 108 -6.03 -10.11 0.22
N MET A 109 -5.90 -10.92 1.27
CA MET A 109 -5.05 -12.11 1.25
C MET A 109 -5.47 -13.14 0.19
N TYR A 110 -6.79 -13.28 -0.08
CA TYR A 110 -7.26 -14.09 -1.20
C TYR A 110 -6.99 -13.46 -2.56
N ARG A 111 -7.08 -12.14 -2.69
CA ARG A 111 -6.75 -11.41 -3.91
C ARG A 111 -5.26 -11.54 -4.25
N ASP A 112 -4.41 -11.39 -3.24
CA ASP A 112 -2.96 -11.30 -3.39
C ASP A 112 -2.28 -12.68 -3.37
N GLY A 113 -3.05 -13.77 -3.14
CA GLY A 113 -2.52 -15.14 -3.10
C GLY A 113 -1.75 -15.49 -1.85
N ASP A 114 -1.79 -14.68 -0.79
CA ASP A 114 -1.09 -14.91 0.48
C ASP A 114 -1.57 -16.19 1.20
N LEU A 115 -2.75 -16.69 0.87
CA LEU A 115 -3.32 -17.95 1.39
C LEU A 115 -3.15 -19.14 0.42
N GLY A 116 -2.16 -19.07 -0.45
CA GLY A 116 -1.74 -20.14 -1.37
C GLY A 116 -2.22 -19.95 -2.80
N GLU A 117 -3.46 -19.56 -3.04
CA GLU A 117 -4.02 -19.32 -4.39
C GLU A 117 -4.72 -17.96 -4.46
N VAL A 118 -4.54 -17.27 -5.58
CA VAL A 118 -5.36 -16.09 -5.90
C VAL A 118 -6.81 -16.53 -6.09
N ASP A 119 -7.67 -16.21 -5.14
CA ASP A 119 -9.09 -16.55 -5.20
C ASP A 119 -9.95 -15.28 -5.23
N CYS A 120 -10.22 -14.84 -6.41
CA CYS A 120 -10.96 -13.61 -6.63
C CYS A 120 -12.46 -13.75 -6.39
N ARG A 121 -13.00 -14.96 -6.43
CA ARG A 121 -14.39 -15.18 -6.03
C ARG A 121 -14.52 -15.01 -4.53
N LYS A 122 -13.59 -15.57 -3.75
CA LYS A 122 -13.54 -15.33 -2.32
C LYS A 122 -13.28 -13.85 -2.00
N PHE A 123 -12.31 -13.21 -2.70
CA PHE A 123 -12.10 -11.78 -2.53
C PHE A 123 -13.39 -10.99 -2.64
N ARG A 124 -14.13 -11.15 -3.75
CA ARG A 124 -15.39 -10.42 -3.96
C ARG A 124 -16.46 -10.78 -2.94
N SER A 125 -16.62 -12.07 -2.64
CA SER A 125 -17.58 -12.51 -1.63
C SER A 125 -17.28 -11.94 -0.24
N TYR A 126 -16.01 -11.87 0.14
CA TYR A 126 -15.59 -11.29 1.42
C TYR A 126 -15.74 -9.77 1.45
N LEU A 127 -15.44 -9.09 0.34
CA LEU A 127 -15.66 -7.64 0.20
C LEU A 127 -17.14 -7.29 0.38
N GLU A 128 -18.05 -7.98 -0.33
CA GLU A 128 -19.49 -7.73 -0.20
C GLU A 128 -19.98 -7.98 1.24
N GLN A 129 -19.56 -9.08 1.87
CA GLN A 129 -19.91 -9.35 3.25
C GLN A 129 -19.33 -8.31 4.22
N ALA A 130 -18.10 -7.82 3.98
CA ALA A 130 -17.51 -6.76 4.80
C ALA A 130 -18.30 -5.45 4.69
N LEU A 131 -18.80 -5.13 3.48
CA LEU A 131 -19.69 -3.98 3.25
C LEU A 131 -21.02 -4.15 4.00
N GLU A 132 -21.64 -5.31 3.90
CA GLU A 132 -22.90 -5.62 4.63
C GLU A 132 -22.72 -5.55 6.17
N GLU A 133 -21.55 -5.93 6.67
CA GLU A 133 -21.19 -5.84 8.10
C GLU A 133 -20.77 -4.43 8.54
N GLY A 134 -20.71 -3.47 7.61
CA GLY A 134 -20.39 -2.07 7.89
C GLY A 134 -18.90 -1.78 8.08
N SER A 135 -18.01 -2.53 7.43
CA SER A 135 -16.58 -2.21 7.41
C SER A 135 -16.33 -0.88 6.72
N GLU A 136 -15.81 0.09 7.46
CA GLU A 136 -15.42 1.39 6.91
C GLU A 136 -14.32 1.23 5.86
N ARG A 137 -13.37 0.33 6.09
CA ARG A 137 -12.29 0.02 5.14
C ARG A 137 -12.80 -0.58 3.83
N ALA A 138 -13.81 -1.47 3.89
CA ALA A 138 -14.42 -2.02 2.69
C ALA A 138 -15.14 -0.94 1.87
N ALA A 139 -15.86 -0.02 2.55
CA ALA A 139 -16.52 1.09 1.89
C ALA A 139 -15.51 2.05 1.22
N GLN A 140 -14.43 2.41 1.91
CA GLN A 140 -13.34 3.23 1.36
C GLN A 140 -12.70 2.56 0.15
N PHE A 141 -12.42 1.25 0.23
CA PHE A 141 -11.86 0.50 -0.88
C PHE A 141 -12.79 0.46 -2.09
N ARG A 142 -14.10 0.23 -1.88
CA ARG A 142 -15.08 0.24 -2.97
C ARG A 142 -15.16 1.61 -3.64
N LEU A 143 -15.19 2.69 -2.87
CA LEU A 143 -15.19 4.04 -3.43
C LEU A 143 -13.92 4.33 -4.23
N HIS A 144 -12.77 3.88 -3.77
CA HIS A 144 -11.52 4.00 -4.51
C HIS A 144 -11.57 3.24 -5.85
N GLU A 145 -12.07 1.99 -5.87
CA GLU A 145 -12.29 1.25 -7.12
C GLU A 145 -13.27 1.98 -8.06
N MET A 146 -14.30 2.63 -7.52
CA MET A 146 -15.26 3.40 -8.33
C MET A 146 -14.64 4.68 -8.91
N ILE A 147 -13.70 5.31 -8.23
CA ILE A 147 -13.05 6.53 -8.72
C ILE A 147 -12.05 6.19 -9.84
N PHE A 148 -11.17 5.23 -9.60
CA PHE A 148 -10.02 4.96 -10.48
C PHE A 148 -10.23 3.77 -11.43
N GLY A 149 -11.21 2.94 -11.15
CA GLY A 149 -11.37 1.66 -11.82
C GLY A 149 -10.45 0.58 -11.23
N SER A 150 -10.67 -0.64 -11.64
CA SER A 150 -9.81 -1.80 -11.38
C SER A 150 -10.05 -2.84 -12.47
N ASP A 151 -9.32 -3.96 -12.45
CA ASP A 151 -9.56 -5.10 -13.37
C ASP A 151 -11.00 -5.63 -13.31
N TYR A 152 -11.79 -5.20 -12.32
CA TYR A 152 -13.13 -5.72 -12.03
C TYR A 152 -14.23 -4.67 -12.03
N VAL A 153 -13.86 -3.40 -11.95
CA VAL A 153 -14.80 -2.28 -11.79
C VAL A 153 -14.40 -1.18 -12.75
N LYS A 154 -15.30 -0.83 -13.66
CA LYS A 154 -15.13 0.36 -14.51
C LYS A 154 -15.19 1.62 -13.65
N ALA A 155 -14.29 2.55 -13.90
CA ALA A 155 -14.31 3.84 -13.20
C ALA A 155 -15.64 4.55 -13.41
N ASN A 156 -16.22 5.03 -12.33
CA ASN A 156 -17.42 5.87 -12.31
C ASN A 156 -17.29 6.92 -11.18
N PRO A 157 -16.38 7.91 -11.33
CA PRO A 157 -16.12 8.89 -10.29
C PRO A 157 -17.36 9.74 -9.95
N GLY A 158 -18.29 9.97 -10.91
CA GLY A 158 -19.54 10.68 -10.65
C GLY A 158 -20.43 9.94 -9.64
N ARG A 159 -20.56 8.62 -9.77
CA ARG A 159 -21.35 7.84 -8.81
C ARG A 159 -20.64 7.73 -7.46
N ALA A 160 -19.31 7.61 -7.46
CA ALA A 160 -18.54 7.65 -6.22
C ALA A 160 -18.76 8.97 -5.46
N LEU A 161 -18.72 10.10 -6.17
CA LEU A 161 -18.97 11.43 -5.61
C LEU A 161 -20.37 11.51 -4.96
N GLU A 162 -21.42 11.09 -5.66
CA GLU A 162 -22.78 11.06 -5.10
C GLU A 162 -22.87 10.27 -3.80
N LEU A 163 -22.25 9.08 -3.74
CA LEU A 163 -22.26 8.23 -2.55
C LEU A 163 -21.46 8.85 -1.39
N ILE A 164 -20.34 9.51 -1.67
CA ILE A 164 -19.55 10.19 -0.65
C ILE A 164 -20.33 11.39 -0.09
N GLU A 165 -20.97 12.19 -0.95
CA GLU A 165 -21.80 13.32 -0.54
C GLU A 165 -22.98 12.85 0.33
N GLU A 166 -23.64 11.74 -0.04
CA GLU A 166 -24.71 11.14 0.75
C GLU A 166 -24.22 10.71 2.13
N TYR A 167 -23.06 10.04 2.19
CA TYR A 167 -22.43 9.61 3.44
C TYR A 167 -22.06 10.81 4.34
N LEU A 168 -21.37 11.83 3.79
CA LEU A 168 -20.96 13.02 4.53
C LEU A 168 -22.14 13.91 4.92
N GLY A 169 -23.23 13.89 4.15
CA GLY A 169 -24.49 14.59 4.43
C GLY A 169 -25.37 13.87 5.45
N SER A 170 -25.09 12.60 5.74
CA SER A 170 -25.76 11.88 6.83
C SER A 170 -25.32 12.44 8.19
N GLU A 171 -26.11 12.23 9.25
CA GLU A 171 -25.78 12.68 10.62
C GLU A 171 -24.59 11.88 11.22
N THR A 172 -23.48 11.76 10.47
CA THR A 172 -22.27 11.09 10.93
C THR A 172 -21.48 12.05 11.81
N GLU A 173 -21.37 11.78 13.09
CA GLU A 173 -20.75 12.69 14.07
C GLU A 173 -19.26 12.94 13.86
N ASP A 174 -18.52 12.02 13.22
CA ASP A 174 -17.08 12.15 12.96
C ASP A 174 -16.67 11.30 11.75
N PRO A 175 -16.90 11.78 10.51
CA PRO A 175 -16.47 11.06 9.31
C PRO A 175 -14.94 11.01 9.23
N ASP A 176 -14.40 9.87 8.79
CA ASP A 176 -12.97 9.74 8.54
C ASP A 176 -12.54 10.81 7.52
N PRO A 177 -11.49 11.61 7.80
CA PRO A 177 -10.97 12.62 6.87
C PRO A 177 -10.65 12.06 5.47
N TYR A 178 -10.36 10.77 5.37
CA TYR A 178 -10.12 10.08 4.12
C TYR A 178 -11.29 10.17 3.12
N TYR A 179 -12.55 10.29 3.59
CA TYR A 179 -13.70 10.48 2.68
C TYR A 179 -13.66 11.83 1.94
N TYR A 180 -13.16 12.90 2.57
CA TYR A 180 -12.94 14.17 1.90
C TYR A 180 -11.83 14.09 0.85
N ARG A 181 -10.78 13.29 1.10
CA ARG A 181 -9.77 13.00 0.09
C ARG A 181 -10.35 12.21 -1.09
N LEU A 182 -11.14 11.17 -0.83
CA LEU A 182 -11.82 10.42 -1.89
C LEU A 182 -12.76 11.31 -2.69
N MET A 183 -13.48 12.25 -2.03
CA MET A 183 -14.33 13.24 -2.70
C MET A 183 -13.50 14.10 -3.64
N ALA A 184 -12.42 14.69 -3.17
CA ALA A 184 -11.51 15.49 -3.97
C ALA A 184 -10.92 14.69 -5.16
N GLN A 185 -10.55 13.45 -4.97
CA GLN A 185 -10.05 12.58 -6.04
C GLN A 185 -11.12 12.29 -7.11
N ALA A 186 -12.38 12.09 -6.70
CA ALA A 186 -13.49 11.93 -7.63
C ALA A 186 -13.74 13.21 -8.43
N GLU A 187 -13.74 14.37 -7.77
CA GLU A 187 -13.88 15.70 -8.41
C GLU A 187 -12.73 15.98 -9.37
N GLU A 188 -11.50 15.67 -8.99
CA GLU A 188 -10.32 15.80 -9.87
C GLU A 188 -10.48 14.94 -11.13
N SER A 189 -10.92 13.68 -10.97
CA SER A 189 -11.19 12.77 -12.10
C SER A 189 -12.31 13.28 -13.03
N LEU A 190 -13.21 14.12 -12.51
CA LEU A 190 -14.27 14.79 -13.27
C LEU A 190 -13.84 16.17 -13.83
N GLY A 191 -12.61 16.59 -13.57
CA GLY A 191 -12.09 17.90 -13.99
C GLY A 191 -12.58 19.09 -13.16
N MET A 192 -13.13 18.86 -11.98
CA MET A 192 -13.68 19.86 -11.05
C MET A 192 -12.57 20.40 -10.12
N LYS A 193 -11.51 20.97 -10.70
CA LYS A 193 -10.26 21.31 -9.97
C LYS A 193 -10.46 22.22 -8.75
N GLU A 194 -11.35 23.24 -8.84
CA GLU A 194 -11.59 24.17 -7.73
C GLU A 194 -12.33 23.50 -6.55
N ASP A 195 -13.21 22.55 -6.82
CA ASP A 195 -13.94 21.78 -5.81
C ASP A 195 -12.98 20.80 -5.16
N ALA A 196 -12.23 20.04 -5.95
CA ALA A 196 -11.18 19.11 -5.48
C ALA A 196 -10.16 19.81 -4.56
N ALA A 197 -9.69 21.01 -4.93
CA ALA A 197 -8.76 21.76 -4.10
C ALA A 197 -9.36 22.12 -2.73
N ARG A 198 -10.64 22.50 -2.65
CA ARG A 198 -11.32 22.80 -1.38
C ARG A 198 -11.47 21.55 -0.50
N ASP A 199 -11.74 20.41 -1.11
CA ASP A 199 -11.96 19.18 -0.37
C ASP A 199 -10.64 18.52 0.07
N TYR A 200 -9.57 18.62 -0.72
CA TYR A 200 -8.22 18.30 -0.22
C TYR A 200 -7.82 19.20 0.96
N GLU A 201 -8.09 20.52 0.88
CA GLU A 201 -7.82 21.43 2.00
C GLU A 201 -8.65 21.06 3.25
N THR A 202 -9.90 20.62 3.05
CA THR A 202 -10.77 20.17 4.13
C THR A 202 -10.26 18.88 4.77
N ALA A 203 -9.88 17.89 3.96
CA ALA A 203 -9.28 16.65 4.40
C ALA A 203 -8.02 16.90 5.23
N ALA A 204 -7.11 17.73 4.70
CA ALA A 204 -5.86 18.10 5.36
C ALA A 204 -6.10 18.76 6.73
N LYS A 205 -7.04 19.73 6.81
CA LYS A 205 -7.42 20.40 8.08
C LYS A 205 -8.06 19.45 9.09
N LYS A 206 -8.71 18.38 8.62
CA LYS A 206 -9.32 17.35 9.47
C LYS A 206 -8.33 16.25 9.90
N GLY A 207 -7.11 16.24 9.37
CA GLY A 207 -6.06 15.35 9.79
C GLY A 207 -5.60 14.32 8.75
N ASP A 208 -6.10 14.38 7.51
CA ASP A 208 -5.54 13.61 6.41
C ASP A 208 -4.30 14.30 5.85
N SER A 209 -3.15 13.96 6.40
CA SER A 209 -1.87 14.63 6.11
C SER A 209 -1.45 14.55 4.64
N GLU A 210 -1.76 13.45 3.95
CA GLU A 210 -1.41 13.25 2.54
C GLU A 210 -2.15 14.23 1.61
N SER A 211 -3.29 14.75 2.03
CA SER A 211 -4.03 15.74 1.28
C SER A 211 -3.28 17.06 1.09
N PHE A 212 -2.27 17.39 1.92
CA PHE A 212 -1.39 18.54 1.66
C PHE A 212 -0.57 18.35 0.39
N PHE A 213 -0.02 17.14 0.19
CA PHE A 213 0.73 16.80 -1.01
C PHE A 213 -0.17 16.83 -2.26
N LEU A 214 -1.33 16.17 -2.20
CA LEU A 214 -2.27 16.14 -3.32
C LEU A 214 -2.76 17.54 -3.70
N LEU A 215 -3.03 18.39 -2.70
CA LEU A 215 -3.38 19.80 -2.93
C LEU A 215 -2.24 20.58 -3.61
N ALA A 216 -0.99 20.33 -3.20
CA ALA A 216 0.16 20.99 -3.82
C ALA A 216 0.33 20.58 -5.28
N VAL A 217 0.23 19.29 -5.59
CA VAL A 217 0.29 18.79 -6.97
C VAL A 217 -0.82 19.39 -7.82
N LEU A 218 -2.06 19.36 -7.33
CA LEU A 218 -3.22 19.86 -8.07
C LEU A 218 -3.15 21.37 -8.36
N THR A 219 -2.62 22.17 -7.42
CA THR A 219 -2.72 23.64 -7.49
C THR A 219 -1.43 24.34 -7.91
N CYS A 220 -0.28 23.71 -7.72
CA CYS A 220 1.02 24.33 -7.95
C CYS A 220 1.80 23.71 -9.11
N CYS A 221 1.33 22.59 -9.71
CA CYS A 221 1.96 21.96 -10.86
C CYS A 221 1.12 22.20 -12.14
N ASP A 222 1.81 22.18 -13.29
CA ASP A 222 1.17 22.16 -14.61
C ASP A 222 0.74 20.74 -15.02
N GLU A 223 0.25 20.60 -16.26
CA GLU A 223 -0.23 19.31 -16.80
C GLU A 223 0.90 18.26 -16.97
N ASP A 224 2.17 18.71 -17.04
CA ASP A 224 3.34 17.85 -17.13
C ASP A 224 3.93 17.53 -15.73
N GLY A 225 3.28 17.99 -14.64
CA GLY A 225 3.73 17.80 -13.27
C GLY A 225 4.87 18.73 -12.85
N ILE A 226 5.18 19.75 -13.65
CA ILE A 226 6.24 20.71 -13.34
C ILE A 226 5.72 21.77 -12.37
N VAL A 227 6.43 22.00 -11.29
CA VAL A 227 6.06 23.00 -10.28
C VAL A 227 6.17 24.41 -10.87
N VAL A 228 5.03 25.11 -11.00
CA VAL A 228 4.92 26.47 -11.54
C VAL A 228 4.75 27.53 -10.44
N ASP A 229 4.24 27.16 -9.28
CA ASP A 229 4.17 28.00 -8.07
C ASP A 229 5.03 27.40 -6.96
N THR A 230 6.32 27.69 -7.00
CA THR A 230 7.31 27.11 -6.07
C THR A 230 7.14 27.58 -4.62
N GLU A 231 6.64 28.81 -4.41
CA GLU A 231 6.43 29.36 -3.06
C GLU A 231 5.28 28.62 -2.37
N ARG A 232 4.14 28.50 -3.05
CA ARG A 232 2.96 27.81 -2.50
C ARG A 232 3.20 26.32 -2.37
N PHE A 233 3.88 25.71 -3.34
CA PHE A 233 4.27 24.28 -3.27
C PHE A 233 5.11 24.01 -2.04
N SER A 234 6.18 24.80 -1.80
CA SER A 234 7.06 24.65 -0.63
C SER A 234 6.30 24.84 0.69
N GLU A 235 5.36 25.79 0.76
CA GLU A 235 4.51 25.99 1.94
C GLU A 235 3.66 24.74 2.23
N LEU A 236 2.97 24.20 1.21
CA LEU A 236 2.13 23.00 1.36
C LEU A 236 2.95 21.78 1.71
N MET A 237 4.14 21.60 1.12
CA MET A 237 5.06 20.53 1.50
C MET A 237 5.50 20.62 2.96
N SER A 238 5.83 21.84 3.43
CA SER A 238 6.20 22.05 4.84
C SER A 238 5.04 21.71 5.78
N LEU A 239 3.80 22.10 5.42
CA LEU A 239 2.60 21.74 6.20
C LEU A 239 2.35 20.24 6.20
N GLY A 240 2.53 19.58 5.05
CA GLY A 240 2.45 18.12 4.93
C GLY A 240 3.47 17.40 5.80
N GLN A 241 4.73 17.84 5.77
CA GLN A 241 5.79 17.29 6.62
C GLN A 241 5.48 17.49 8.11
N ASP A 242 5.01 18.67 8.49
CA ASP A 242 4.60 18.96 9.87
C ASP A 242 3.39 18.12 10.32
N ALA A 243 2.52 17.77 9.39
CA ALA A 243 1.38 16.88 9.61
C ALA A 243 1.76 15.38 9.51
N GLY A 244 2.95 15.04 9.04
CA GLY A 244 3.44 13.66 8.91
C GLY A 244 3.03 12.98 7.60
N ALA A 245 2.87 13.73 6.50
CA ALA A 245 2.66 13.17 5.18
C ALA A 245 3.95 12.53 4.66
N ALA A 246 3.91 11.22 4.43
CA ALA A 246 5.06 10.47 3.91
C ALA A 246 5.45 10.95 2.51
N SER A 247 4.45 11.23 1.64
CA SER A 247 4.65 11.76 0.30
C SER A 247 5.37 13.11 0.30
N ALA A 248 5.07 13.99 1.27
CA ALA A 248 5.75 15.30 1.35
C ALA A 248 7.24 15.18 1.70
N TYR A 249 7.62 14.18 2.50
CA TYR A 249 9.04 13.89 2.77
C TYR A 249 9.73 13.26 1.55
N LEU A 250 9.06 12.34 0.86
CA LEU A 250 9.57 11.72 -0.35
C LEU A 250 9.82 12.77 -1.45
N GLU A 251 8.82 13.61 -1.71
CA GLU A 251 8.91 14.64 -2.75
C GLU A 251 10.01 15.66 -2.45
N ALA A 252 10.15 16.10 -1.19
CA ALA A 252 11.23 17.00 -0.79
C ALA A 252 12.62 16.41 -1.07
N ALA A 253 12.79 15.09 -0.98
CA ALA A 253 14.04 14.43 -1.35
C ALA A 253 14.20 14.29 -2.87
N CYS A 254 13.13 14.03 -3.62
CA CYS A 254 13.16 13.88 -5.09
C CYS A 254 13.44 15.20 -5.81
N LEU A 255 13.15 16.35 -5.20
CA LEU A 255 13.50 17.66 -5.76
C LEU A 255 15.00 17.92 -5.81
N LEU A 256 15.80 17.14 -5.08
CA LEU A 256 17.26 17.19 -5.09
C LEU A 256 17.79 16.32 -6.25
N ASN A 257 17.81 16.88 -7.44
CA ASN A 257 18.25 16.19 -8.64
C ASN A 257 19.76 16.34 -8.89
N ASP A 258 20.28 15.64 -9.90
CA ASP A 258 21.70 15.63 -10.27
C ASP A 258 22.24 17.05 -10.54
N ASP A 259 21.46 17.91 -11.18
CA ASP A 259 21.90 19.27 -11.54
C ASP A 259 22.16 20.12 -10.29
N ILE A 260 21.31 20.02 -9.28
CA ILE A 260 21.48 20.72 -8.01
C ILE A 260 22.71 20.19 -7.28
N TYR A 261 22.85 18.87 -7.18
CA TYR A 261 23.97 18.22 -6.50
C TYR A 261 25.31 18.56 -7.16
N GLU A 262 25.39 18.56 -8.49
CA GLU A 262 26.60 18.87 -9.22
C GLU A 262 27.03 20.34 -9.10
N ALA A 263 26.06 21.24 -8.93
CA ALA A 263 26.33 22.67 -8.76
C ALA A 263 26.93 23.06 -7.40
N LEU A 264 26.88 22.14 -6.41
CA LEU A 264 27.31 22.39 -5.04
C LEU A 264 28.81 22.07 -4.84
N ASP A 265 29.43 22.76 -3.89
CA ASP A 265 30.75 22.42 -3.37
C ASP A 265 30.69 21.18 -2.43
N ASN A 266 31.84 20.73 -1.96
CA ASN A 266 31.90 19.51 -1.12
C ASN A 266 31.14 19.65 0.21
N GLU A 267 31.05 20.84 0.79
CA GLU A 267 30.30 21.08 2.03
C GLU A 267 28.81 21.02 1.75
N GLY A 268 28.33 21.71 0.72
CA GLY A 268 26.95 21.66 0.28
C GLY A 268 26.48 20.27 -0.13
N ARG A 269 27.34 19.48 -0.80
CA ARG A 269 27.05 18.08 -1.16
C ARG A 269 26.85 17.20 0.07
N ASN A 270 27.64 17.38 1.11
CA ASN A 270 27.43 16.63 2.36
C ASN A 270 26.14 17.04 3.08
N GLU A 271 25.86 18.34 3.13
CA GLU A 271 24.60 18.83 3.74
C GLU A 271 23.37 18.29 2.99
N ILE A 272 23.40 18.31 1.67
CA ILE A 272 22.31 17.77 0.84
C ILE A 272 22.15 16.25 1.05
N ARG A 273 23.27 15.48 1.05
CA ARG A 273 23.22 14.05 1.33
C ARG A 273 22.54 13.77 2.68
N ASP A 274 22.98 14.45 3.72
CA ASP A 274 22.43 14.25 5.07
C ASP A 274 20.94 14.65 5.13
N LEU A 275 20.54 15.68 4.38
CA LEU A 275 19.14 16.08 4.25
C LEU A 275 18.32 15.00 3.53
N VAL A 276 18.77 14.52 2.37
CA VAL A 276 18.09 13.46 1.58
C VAL A 276 17.96 12.20 2.41
N GLU A 277 19.04 11.75 3.07
CA GLU A 277 19.02 10.57 3.93
C GLU A 277 17.96 10.70 5.03
N ASN A 278 17.90 11.88 5.68
CA ASN A 278 16.92 12.14 6.74
C ASN A 278 15.48 12.17 6.21
N GLN A 279 15.22 12.84 5.09
CA GLN A 279 13.89 12.94 4.49
C GLN A 279 13.37 11.56 4.05
N LEU A 280 14.18 10.80 3.29
CA LEU A 280 13.79 9.46 2.84
C LEU A 280 13.65 8.47 4.00
N SER A 281 14.51 8.56 5.03
CA SER A 281 14.37 7.73 6.23
C SER A 281 13.05 7.99 6.94
N LEU A 282 12.66 9.26 7.10
CA LEU A 282 11.38 9.64 7.71
C LEU A 282 10.20 9.17 6.85
N ALA A 283 10.23 9.37 5.53
CA ALA A 283 9.20 8.87 4.63
C ALA A 283 9.05 7.34 4.74
N SER A 284 10.16 6.61 4.74
CA SER A 284 10.16 5.15 4.92
C SER A 284 9.62 4.72 6.29
N MET A 285 9.94 5.45 7.35
CA MET A 285 9.38 5.18 8.69
C MET A 285 7.86 5.40 8.73
N MET A 286 7.34 6.30 7.90
CA MET A 286 5.92 6.59 7.75
C MET A 286 5.21 5.64 6.78
N GLY A 287 5.90 4.62 6.25
CA GLY A 287 5.31 3.59 5.41
C GLY A 287 5.52 3.76 3.92
N GLU A 288 6.32 4.75 3.48
CA GLU A 288 6.62 4.98 2.07
C GLU A 288 7.70 4.02 1.57
N GLY A 289 7.27 2.98 0.83
CA GLY A 289 8.17 1.96 0.31
C GLY A 289 9.14 2.49 -0.76
N GLN A 290 8.72 3.46 -1.55
CA GLN A 290 9.55 4.12 -2.56
C GLN A 290 10.75 4.85 -1.94
N ALA A 291 10.56 5.46 -0.76
CA ALA A 291 11.65 6.13 -0.06
C ALA A 291 12.75 5.14 0.38
N ALA A 292 12.34 3.96 0.85
CA ALA A 292 13.29 2.90 1.19
C ALA A 292 14.02 2.38 -0.06
N TYR A 293 13.32 2.20 -1.18
CA TYR A 293 13.94 1.85 -2.45
C TYR A 293 15.02 2.87 -2.87
N LEU A 294 14.70 4.17 -2.83
CA LEU A 294 15.65 5.21 -3.22
C LEU A 294 16.91 5.19 -2.34
N LEU A 295 16.78 5.04 -1.02
CA LEU A 295 17.94 4.88 -0.14
C LEU A 295 18.77 3.64 -0.48
N GLY A 296 18.12 2.53 -0.79
CA GLY A 296 18.77 1.32 -1.26
C GLY A 296 19.59 1.59 -2.52
N SER A 297 18.99 2.21 -3.53
CA SER A 297 19.64 2.56 -4.80
C SER A 297 20.82 3.52 -4.60
N TYR A 298 20.69 4.54 -3.75
CA TYR A 298 21.79 5.47 -3.50
C TYR A 298 22.99 4.81 -2.83
N HIS A 299 22.77 3.84 -1.94
CA HIS A 299 23.85 3.04 -1.37
C HIS A 299 24.40 1.99 -2.35
N GLU A 300 23.57 1.42 -3.20
CA GLU A 300 24.02 0.48 -4.22
C GLU A 300 24.93 1.15 -5.27
N ASP A 301 24.52 2.32 -5.76
CA ASP A 301 25.21 3.05 -6.81
C ASP A 301 26.30 4.01 -6.29
N GLY A 302 26.29 4.34 -5.02
CA GLY A 302 27.16 5.38 -4.45
C GLY A 302 26.79 6.79 -4.92
N LYS A 303 25.52 7.05 -5.25
CA LYS A 303 25.03 8.36 -5.72
C LYS A 303 24.96 9.41 -4.60
N TYR A 304 24.92 10.68 -4.97
CA TYR A 304 24.74 11.83 -4.07
C TYR A 304 25.68 11.85 -2.86
N GLY A 305 26.93 11.35 -3.02
CA GLY A 305 27.92 11.28 -1.95
C GLY A 305 27.65 10.16 -0.93
N PHE A 306 26.67 9.32 -1.14
CA PHE A 306 26.56 8.04 -0.44
C PHE A 306 27.74 7.15 -0.85
N GLY A 307 28.37 6.48 0.11
CA GLY A 307 29.36 5.45 -0.22
C GLY A 307 28.67 4.21 -0.76
N GLN A 308 29.23 3.57 -1.78
CA GLN A 308 28.74 2.28 -2.24
C GLN A 308 28.80 1.26 -1.08
N ASP A 309 27.65 0.68 -0.73
CA ASP A 309 27.51 -0.23 0.40
C ASP A 309 26.33 -1.19 0.12
N PHE A 310 26.64 -2.38 -0.37
CA PHE A 310 25.65 -3.39 -0.73
C PHE A 310 24.90 -3.95 0.48
N ASP A 311 25.51 -3.99 1.66
CA ASP A 311 24.84 -4.44 2.89
C ASP A 311 23.75 -3.44 3.30
N LYS A 312 24.05 -2.13 3.21
CA LYS A 312 23.06 -1.10 3.47
C LYS A 312 21.98 -1.07 2.39
N ALA A 313 22.35 -1.21 1.11
CA ALA A 313 21.41 -1.31 0.00
C ALA A 313 20.40 -2.46 0.27
N PHE A 314 20.90 -3.63 0.61
CA PHE A 314 20.07 -4.80 0.93
C PHE A 314 19.14 -4.55 2.13
N GLN A 315 19.61 -3.86 3.18
CA GLN A 315 18.79 -3.52 4.34
C GLN A 315 17.65 -2.57 3.96
N TRP A 316 17.94 -1.55 3.14
CA TRP A 316 16.93 -0.60 2.69
C TRP A 316 15.92 -1.23 1.73
N TYR A 317 16.36 -2.08 0.79
CA TYR A 317 15.46 -2.84 -0.07
C TYR A 317 14.60 -3.82 0.75
N SER A 318 15.17 -4.47 1.78
CA SER A 318 14.40 -5.30 2.70
C SER A 318 13.34 -4.48 3.43
N ARG A 319 13.66 -3.24 3.83
CA ARG A 319 12.68 -2.32 4.41
C ARG A 319 11.57 -1.97 3.42
N GLY A 320 11.92 -1.66 2.17
CA GLY A 320 10.94 -1.39 1.10
C GLY A 320 10.04 -2.59 0.80
N ALA A 321 10.61 -3.80 0.80
CA ALA A 321 9.86 -5.04 0.64
C ALA A 321 8.84 -5.26 1.77
N LEU A 322 9.22 -4.99 3.02
CA LEU A 322 8.28 -4.99 4.17
C LEU A 322 7.14 -3.98 3.98
N LEU A 323 7.38 -2.89 3.27
CA LEU A 323 6.39 -1.87 2.91
C LEU A 323 5.67 -2.19 1.58
N ARG A 324 5.79 -3.42 1.08
CA ARG A 324 5.17 -3.91 -0.16
C ARG A 324 5.58 -3.14 -1.42
N SER A 325 6.80 -2.65 -1.47
CA SER A 325 7.38 -2.05 -2.67
C SER A 325 7.79 -3.14 -3.65
N ALA A 326 7.10 -3.21 -4.81
CA ALA A 326 7.41 -4.17 -5.87
C ALA A 326 8.85 -4.08 -6.35
N ILE A 327 9.34 -2.85 -6.60
CA ILE A 327 10.70 -2.59 -7.05
C ILE A 327 11.76 -2.98 -6.01
N SER A 328 11.44 -2.89 -4.72
CA SER A 328 12.35 -3.33 -3.65
C SER A 328 12.48 -4.85 -3.62
N PHE A 329 11.40 -5.59 -3.84
CA PHE A 329 11.45 -7.05 -4.00
C PHE A 329 12.23 -7.47 -5.24
N GLU A 330 12.07 -6.76 -6.35
CA GLU A 330 12.83 -6.97 -7.58
C GLU A 330 14.34 -6.78 -7.36
N CYS A 331 14.74 -5.67 -6.69
CA CYS A 331 16.14 -5.43 -6.33
C CYS A 331 16.72 -6.52 -5.43
N LEU A 332 15.98 -6.99 -4.42
CA LEU A 332 16.41 -8.10 -3.57
C LEU A 332 16.61 -9.39 -4.39
N SER A 333 15.66 -9.70 -5.28
CA SER A 333 15.79 -10.86 -6.17
C SER A 333 17.04 -10.78 -7.03
N ARG A 334 17.29 -9.63 -7.67
CA ARG A 334 18.46 -9.37 -8.51
C ARG A 334 19.77 -9.50 -7.71
N MET A 335 19.87 -8.87 -6.54
CA MET A 335 21.07 -8.94 -5.69
C MET A 335 21.42 -10.38 -5.26
N ILE A 336 20.39 -11.23 -5.07
CA ILE A 336 20.60 -12.63 -4.66
C ILE A 336 20.91 -13.53 -5.85
N LEU A 337 20.12 -13.43 -6.93
CA LEU A 337 20.14 -14.41 -8.02
C LEU A 337 21.12 -14.06 -9.15
N GLU A 338 21.43 -12.79 -9.33
CA GLU A 338 22.18 -12.31 -10.48
C GLU A 338 23.51 -11.64 -10.09
N ASP A 339 23.50 -10.68 -9.17
CA ASP A 339 24.68 -9.89 -8.84
C ASP A 339 25.59 -10.57 -7.81
N GLY A 340 25.04 -11.46 -6.99
CA GLY A 340 25.76 -12.12 -5.91
C GLY A 340 26.26 -11.13 -4.83
N THR A 341 25.60 -10.00 -4.68
CA THR A 341 25.93 -8.92 -3.73
C THR A 341 25.14 -8.99 -2.43
N ALA A 342 24.16 -9.91 -2.35
CA ALA A 342 23.38 -10.13 -1.16
C ALA A 342 24.19 -10.82 -0.03
N PRO A 343 23.83 -10.62 1.26
CA PRO A 343 24.45 -11.36 2.36
C PRO A 343 24.29 -12.88 2.21
N GLU A 344 25.37 -13.64 2.49
CA GLU A 344 25.45 -15.12 2.31
C GLU A 344 24.34 -15.95 2.99
N LYS A 345 23.61 -15.37 3.95
CA LYS A 345 22.51 -16.05 4.65
C LYS A 345 21.22 -16.18 3.84
N TYR A 346 21.11 -15.47 2.70
CA TYR A 346 19.96 -15.52 1.81
C TYR A 346 20.30 -16.41 0.61
N ASP A 347 19.46 -17.41 0.39
CA ASP A 347 19.64 -18.41 -0.66
C ASP A 347 18.80 -18.10 -1.91
N GLU A 348 18.96 -18.93 -2.93
CA GLU A 348 18.21 -18.80 -4.18
C GLU A 348 16.70 -18.96 -3.97
N GLU A 349 16.23 -19.77 -3.01
CA GLU A 349 14.81 -19.93 -2.71
C GLU A 349 14.19 -18.60 -2.28
N PHE A 350 14.87 -17.88 -1.38
CA PHE A 350 14.44 -16.55 -0.97
C PHE A 350 14.50 -15.54 -2.13
N GLY A 351 15.50 -15.62 -3.00
CA GLY A 351 15.61 -14.78 -4.20
C GLY A 351 14.44 -14.95 -5.16
N TYR A 352 14.03 -16.20 -5.42
CA TYR A 352 12.87 -16.50 -6.27
C TYR A 352 11.54 -16.14 -5.58
N GLU A 353 11.44 -16.27 -4.26
CA GLU A 353 10.28 -15.77 -3.52
C GLU A 353 10.14 -14.24 -3.63
N CYS A 354 11.25 -13.50 -3.60
CA CYS A 354 11.24 -12.07 -3.86
C CYS A 354 10.75 -11.75 -5.29
N ALA A 355 11.18 -12.51 -6.31
CA ALA A 355 10.70 -12.33 -7.68
C ALA A 355 9.19 -12.60 -7.81
N TYR A 356 8.69 -13.64 -7.15
CA TYR A 356 7.27 -13.96 -7.12
C TYR A 356 6.45 -12.82 -6.48
N ARG A 357 6.90 -12.29 -5.34
CA ARG A 357 6.23 -11.17 -4.67
C ARG A 357 6.30 -9.87 -5.47
N ALA A 358 7.43 -9.60 -6.11
CA ALA A 358 7.58 -8.46 -7.01
C ALA A 358 6.55 -8.51 -8.15
N TYR A 359 6.38 -9.70 -8.77
CA TYR A 359 5.42 -9.91 -9.84
C TYR A 359 3.97 -9.68 -9.40
N ILE A 360 3.57 -10.24 -8.25
CA ILE A 360 2.22 -10.03 -7.70
C ILE A 360 1.92 -8.55 -7.43
N LEU A 361 2.95 -7.80 -7.04
CA LEU A 361 2.85 -6.37 -6.77
C LEU A 361 3.00 -5.49 -8.03
N GLY A 362 3.15 -6.10 -9.21
CA GLY A 362 3.13 -5.42 -10.50
C GLY A 362 4.50 -5.15 -11.13
N ALA A 363 5.59 -5.71 -10.60
CA ALA A 363 6.89 -5.64 -11.29
C ALA A 363 6.99 -6.68 -12.42
N ASP A 364 7.79 -6.38 -13.43
CA ASP A 364 8.01 -7.28 -14.58
C ASP A 364 9.08 -8.35 -14.25
N THR A 365 8.74 -9.27 -13.38
CA THR A 365 9.63 -10.37 -12.96
C THR A 365 9.13 -11.76 -13.39
N LEU A 366 8.21 -11.82 -14.36
CA LEU A 366 7.58 -13.08 -14.82
C LEU A 366 8.60 -14.13 -15.27
N GLU A 367 9.62 -13.74 -16.01
CA GLU A 367 10.66 -14.66 -16.49
C GLU A 367 11.43 -15.29 -15.31
N CYS A 368 11.82 -14.46 -14.34
CA CYS A 368 12.52 -14.91 -13.13
C CYS A 368 11.63 -15.86 -12.30
N LEU A 369 10.37 -15.52 -12.13
CA LEU A 369 9.37 -16.34 -11.45
C LEU A 369 9.25 -17.72 -12.10
N ILE A 370 9.08 -17.79 -13.43
CA ILE A 370 8.99 -19.05 -14.17
C ILE A 370 10.30 -19.85 -14.11
N ARG A 371 11.45 -19.19 -14.09
CA ARG A 371 12.75 -19.84 -13.87
C ARG A 371 12.79 -20.53 -12.50
N GLY A 372 12.38 -19.82 -11.43
CA GLY A 372 12.31 -20.37 -10.08
C GLY A 372 11.36 -21.58 -9.96
N TYR A 373 10.21 -21.52 -10.62
CA TYR A 373 9.29 -22.65 -10.71
C TYR A 373 9.93 -23.87 -11.42
N LYS A 374 10.53 -23.67 -12.59
CA LYS A 374 11.18 -24.75 -13.36
C LYS A 374 12.37 -25.38 -12.65
N THR A 375 13.04 -24.64 -11.80
CA THR A 375 14.17 -25.14 -10.97
C THR A 375 13.75 -25.75 -9.64
N GLY A 376 12.45 -25.66 -9.29
CA GLY A 376 11.87 -26.27 -8.09
C GLY A 376 11.99 -25.44 -6.81
N HIS A 377 12.35 -24.16 -6.91
CA HIS A 377 12.43 -23.24 -5.76
C HIS A 377 11.07 -22.66 -5.33
N LEU A 378 10.10 -22.60 -6.25
CA LEU A 378 8.75 -22.06 -5.99
C LEU A 378 7.69 -23.15 -5.85
N THR A 379 7.98 -24.23 -5.15
CA THR A 379 7.05 -25.37 -5.00
C THR A 379 5.78 -25.01 -4.23
N ALA A 380 5.84 -24.07 -3.30
CA ALA A 380 4.69 -23.59 -2.54
C ALA A 380 3.67 -22.86 -3.44
N HIS A 381 4.10 -22.31 -4.57
CA HIS A 381 3.29 -21.55 -5.51
C HIS A 381 3.02 -22.31 -6.82
N ALA A 382 3.42 -23.59 -6.92
CA ALA A 382 3.38 -24.34 -8.16
C ALA A 382 1.99 -24.36 -8.82
N ALA A 383 0.93 -24.58 -8.04
CA ALA A 383 -0.44 -24.65 -8.57
C ALA A 383 -0.87 -23.35 -9.27
N VAL A 384 -0.60 -22.20 -8.62
CA VAL A 384 -0.92 -20.88 -9.17
C VAL A 384 -0.08 -20.58 -10.41
N ILE A 385 1.20 -20.94 -10.36
CA ILE A 385 2.12 -20.69 -11.47
C ILE A 385 1.69 -21.54 -12.70
N GLU A 386 1.36 -22.81 -12.50
CA GLU A 386 0.89 -23.70 -13.58
C GLU A 386 -0.43 -23.24 -14.19
N GLU A 387 -1.34 -22.77 -13.36
CA GLU A 387 -2.68 -22.39 -13.81
C GLU A 387 -2.71 -21.01 -14.50
N PHE A 388 -1.98 -20.03 -13.96
CA PHE A 388 -2.12 -18.63 -14.40
C PHE A 388 -0.88 -18.08 -15.10
N TYR A 389 0.32 -18.28 -14.52
CA TYR A 389 1.51 -17.57 -14.96
C TYR A 389 2.29 -18.30 -16.06
N LEU A 390 2.32 -19.63 -16.02
CA LEU A 390 2.99 -20.40 -17.06
C LEU A 390 2.31 -20.24 -18.45
N PRO A 391 0.97 -20.31 -18.57
CA PRO A 391 0.29 -20.04 -19.85
C PRO A 391 0.51 -18.61 -20.35
N LEU A 392 0.55 -17.63 -19.44
CA LEU A 392 0.82 -16.23 -19.78
C LEU A 392 2.25 -16.07 -20.34
N TYR A 393 3.23 -16.67 -19.66
CA TYR A 393 4.63 -16.70 -20.11
C TYR A 393 4.78 -17.37 -21.48
N GLU A 394 4.15 -18.55 -21.66
CA GLU A 394 4.22 -19.29 -22.92
C GLU A 394 3.61 -18.49 -24.08
N LYS A 395 2.50 -17.80 -23.85
CA LYS A 395 1.88 -16.92 -24.84
C LYS A 395 2.79 -15.75 -25.20
N GLN A 396 3.35 -15.06 -24.21
CA GLN A 396 4.22 -13.90 -24.40
C GLN A 396 5.49 -14.25 -25.22
N PHE A 397 6.06 -15.44 -25.01
CA PHE A 397 7.28 -15.87 -25.70
C PHE A 397 7.03 -16.70 -26.98
N ALA A 398 5.79 -17.18 -27.21
CA ALA A 398 5.42 -17.88 -28.45
C ALA A 398 5.16 -16.92 -29.62
N ASP A 399 4.62 -15.76 -29.36
CA ASP A 399 4.14 -14.83 -30.40
C ASP A 399 5.19 -13.80 -30.87
N GLY A 400 6.33 -13.63 -30.16
CA GLY A 400 7.48 -12.81 -30.58
C GLY A 400 7.19 -11.32 -30.82
N ASP A 401 5.97 -10.87 -30.55
CA ASP A 401 5.55 -9.48 -30.64
C ASP A 401 4.84 -9.07 -29.33
N TYR A 402 5.29 -7.97 -28.76
CA TYR A 402 4.63 -7.30 -27.64
C TYR A 402 3.39 -6.57 -28.17
N ASP A 403 2.26 -7.24 -28.20
CA ASP A 403 0.97 -6.54 -28.19
C ASP A 403 0.42 -6.59 -26.76
N GLU A 404 0.20 -5.42 -26.16
CA GLU A 404 -0.56 -5.30 -24.92
C GLU A 404 -1.87 -6.07 -25.09
N PRO A 405 -2.30 -6.91 -24.11
CA PRO A 405 -3.56 -7.60 -24.21
C PRO A 405 -4.67 -6.58 -24.36
N GLU A 406 -5.32 -6.51 -25.50
CA GLU A 406 -6.58 -5.79 -25.68
C GLU A 406 -7.56 -6.33 -24.64
N ILE A 407 -7.86 -5.53 -23.62
CA ILE A 407 -8.97 -5.83 -22.70
C ILE A 407 -10.22 -5.76 -23.55
N GLU A 408 -10.84 -6.92 -23.81
CA GLU A 408 -12.12 -6.96 -24.52
C GLU A 408 -13.12 -6.10 -23.74
N GLU A 409 -13.53 -4.97 -24.32
CA GLU A 409 -14.43 -3.97 -23.72
C GLU A 409 -15.78 -4.56 -23.28
N ASP A 410 -16.15 -5.74 -23.76
CA ASP A 410 -17.44 -6.39 -23.50
C ASP A 410 -17.58 -6.97 -22.08
N CYS A 411 -16.53 -6.96 -21.25
CA CYS A 411 -16.53 -7.54 -19.90
C CYS A 411 -16.57 -6.52 -18.77
N ILE A 412 -16.69 -5.25 -19.07
CA ILE A 412 -16.76 -4.19 -18.06
C ILE A 412 -18.22 -3.85 -17.77
N TYR A 413 -18.67 -4.06 -16.53
CA TYR A 413 -20.01 -3.65 -16.12
C TYR A 413 -20.06 -2.13 -16.00
N ASP A 414 -21.11 -1.52 -16.59
CA ASP A 414 -21.35 -0.08 -16.53
C ASP A 414 -21.82 0.42 -15.14
N ASP A 415 -22.33 -0.51 -14.31
CA ASP A 415 -22.78 -0.20 -12.95
C ASP A 415 -21.90 -0.93 -11.90
N PRO A 416 -21.01 -0.22 -11.20
CA PRO A 416 -20.16 -0.81 -10.18
C PRO A 416 -20.93 -1.30 -8.94
N GLU A 417 -22.21 -0.92 -8.77
CA GLU A 417 -23.05 -1.45 -7.69
C GLU A 417 -23.47 -2.90 -7.94
N ILE A 418 -23.37 -3.39 -9.21
CA ILE A 418 -23.76 -4.74 -9.60
C ILE A 418 -22.53 -5.61 -9.88
N VAL A 419 -21.44 -5.41 -9.17
CA VAL A 419 -20.28 -6.30 -9.28
C VAL A 419 -20.60 -7.61 -8.56
N THR A 420 -21.08 -8.59 -9.33
CA THR A 420 -21.37 -9.94 -8.81
C THR A 420 -20.14 -10.85 -8.93
N PRO A 421 -20.03 -11.92 -8.12
CA PRO A 421 -18.97 -12.92 -8.26
C PRO A 421 -18.85 -13.53 -9.67
N GLU A 422 -19.92 -13.47 -10.46
CA GLU A 422 -19.97 -14.00 -11.82
C GLU A 422 -19.19 -13.17 -12.84
N TYR A 423 -18.86 -11.94 -12.48
CA TYR A 423 -18.17 -10.99 -13.38
C TYR A 423 -16.82 -11.51 -13.90
N ARG A 424 -16.06 -12.23 -13.08
CA ARG A 424 -14.79 -12.83 -13.53
C ARG A 424 -14.93 -14.05 -14.41
N ASP A 425 -16.05 -14.74 -14.33
CA ASP A 425 -16.30 -15.88 -15.22
C ASP A 425 -16.54 -15.44 -16.67
N CYS A 426 -16.79 -14.14 -16.92
CA CYS A 426 -16.91 -13.62 -18.28
C CYS A 426 -15.56 -13.59 -19.01
N ASN A 427 -14.47 -13.21 -18.33
CA ASN A 427 -13.12 -13.23 -18.91
C ASN A 427 -12.47 -14.63 -18.90
N ARG A 428 -13.08 -15.61 -18.17
CA ARG A 428 -12.67 -17.01 -18.13
C ARG A 428 -13.59 -17.95 -18.92
N LYS A 429 -14.48 -17.45 -19.76
CA LYS A 429 -15.50 -18.24 -20.47
C LYS A 429 -14.99 -19.23 -21.52
N GLU A 430 -13.70 -19.42 -21.63
CA GLU A 430 -13.19 -20.59 -22.34
C GLU A 430 -12.85 -21.78 -21.43
N LEU A 431 -13.11 -21.69 -20.13
CA LEU A 431 -12.91 -22.77 -19.17
C LEU A 431 -14.24 -23.22 -18.54
N ASP A 432 -14.85 -24.18 -19.18
CA ASP A 432 -15.83 -25.16 -18.67
C ASP A 432 -17.10 -24.63 -17.99
N THR A 433 -18.15 -24.37 -18.77
CA THR A 433 -19.53 -24.14 -18.27
C THR A 433 -20.28 -25.43 -17.90
N ASP A 434 -19.64 -26.60 -17.81
CA ASP A 434 -20.33 -27.88 -17.63
C ASP A 434 -20.10 -28.57 -16.28
N LYS A 435 -19.69 -27.86 -15.25
CA LYS A 435 -19.66 -28.42 -13.88
C LYS A 435 -20.06 -27.40 -12.82
N CYS A 436 -21.35 -27.21 -12.64
CA CYS A 436 -22.01 -26.94 -11.35
C CYS A 436 -23.39 -27.55 -11.36
#